data_a939ab53170efafe47ed582fb0a3fbf1
#
_entry.id   a939ab53170efafe47ed582fb0a3fbf1
#
_cell.length_a   1.000
_cell.length_b   1.000
_cell.length_c   1.000
_cell.angle_alpha   90.00
_cell.angle_beta   90.00
_cell.angle_gamma   90.00
#
_symmetry.space_group_name_H-M   'P 1'
#
loop_
_entity.id
_entity.type
_entity.pdbx_description
1 polymer ?
#
loop_
_entity_poly.entity_id
_entity_poly.type
_entity_poly.pdbx_seq_one_letter_code
_entity_poly.pdbx_strand_id
1 'polypeptide(L)'
;PAPSSVSNENVAKFEQQIEAFETFTKGFYNEDIDELMSVVADSVQWSPPQYNGGELLGYEDFKAAGQYYFDNFDEITFNPGDGLIGSDYAYWSGSLYSQGETNTEPNVMRVYGTWKSTHTETGASVYNKWYGVINFNEDNKIATFSDWMDVNGMAVQIENFVNNN
;
A
#
# COMPACT_ATOMS: atom_id res chain seq x y z
N PRO A 1 11.68 -33.49 14.76
CA PRO A 1 12.14 -32.77 13.59
C PRO A 1 12.91 -31.52 14.07
N ALA A 2 14.11 -31.31 13.49
CA ALA A 2 14.86 -30.09 13.78
C ALA A 2 14.01 -28.87 13.37
N PRO A 3 14.04 -27.76 14.12
CA PRO A 3 13.40 -26.55 13.66
C PRO A 3 13.94 -26.19 12.28
N SER A 4 13.05 -25.95 11.33
CA SER A 4 13.42 -25.54 9.99
C SER A 4 14.22 -24.23 10.12
N SER A 5 15.48 -24.24 9.67
CA SER A 5 16.30 -23.03 9.70
C SER A 5 15.66 -21.95 8.82
N VAL A 6 15.57 -20.73 9.35
CA VAL A 6 15.16 -19.56 8.57
C VAL A 6 16.06 -19.43 7.35
N SER A 7 15.48 -19.29 6.17
CA SER A 7 16.26 -18.98 4.98
C SER A 7 16.61 -17.50 5.00
N ASN A 8 17.89 -17.18 5.18
CA ASN A 8 18.37 -15.79 5.10
C ASN A 8 18.07 -15.15 3.73
N GLU A 9 18.01 -15.95 2.67
CA GLU A 9 17.62 -15.49 1.33
C GLU A 9 16.15 -15.07 1.29
N ASN A 10 15.25 -15.84 1.90
CA ASN A 10 13.84 -15.49 1.98
C ASN A 10 13.60 -14.23 2.82
N VAL A 11 14.33 -14.07 3.92
CA VAL A 11 14.26 -12.85 4.75
C VAL A 11 14.72 -11.65 3.94
N ALA A 12 15.87 -11.73 3.26
CA ALA A 12 16.39 -10.64 2.43
C ALA A 12 15.45 -10.27 1.28
N LYS A 13 14.84 -11.27 0.63
CA LYS A 13 13.83 -11.04 -0.41
C LYS A 13 12.59 -10.32 0.14
N PHE A 14 12.13 -10.71 1.31
CA PHE A 14 10.99 -10.05 1.96
C PHE A 14 11.31 -8.61 2.37
N GLU A 15 12.49 -8.35 2.91
CA GLU A 15 12.97 -7.00 3.23
C GLU A 15 13.00 -6.11 1.97
N GLN A 16 13.48 -6.61 0.84
CA GLN A 16 13.48 -5.88 -0.44
C GLN A 16 12.03 -5.56 -0.92
N GLN A 17 11.08 -6.46 -0.70
CA GLN A 17 9.66 -6.19 -1.01
C GLN A 17 9.09 -5.10 -0.10
N ILE A 18 9.42 -5.10 1.19
CA ILE A 18 9.06 -4.04 2.12
C ILE A 18 9.66 -2.71 1.67
N GLU A 19 10.95 -2.66 1.35
CA GLU A 19 11.64 -1.45 0.86
C GLU A 19 10.98 -0.90 -0.42
N ALA A 20 10.59 -1.77 -1.35
CA ALA A 20 9.87 -1.34 -2.55
C ALA A 20 8.52 -0.71 -2.21
N PHE A 21 7.76 -1.30 -1.28
CA PHE A 21 6.50 -0.71 -0.82
C PHE A 21 6.70 0.60 -0.03
N GLU A 22 7.74 0.69 0.77
CA GLU A 22 8.09 1.94 1.47
C GLU A 22 8.50 3.04 0.50
N THR A 23 9.18 2.71 -0.60
CA THR A 23 9.45 3.67 -1.70
C THR A 23 8.15 4.12 -2.36
N PHE A 24 7.22 3.20 -2.58
CA PHE A 24 5.87 3.53 -3.07
C PHE A 24 5.15 4.51 -2.14
N THR A 25 5.12 4.25 -0.83
CA THR A 25 4.48 5.16 0.13
C THR A 25 5.20 6.50 0.26
N LYS A 26 6.53 6.50 0.09
CA LYS A 26 7.34 7.71 0.09
C LYS A 26 7.05 8.60 -1.11
N GLY A 27 6.75 8.02 -2.28
CA GLY A 27 6.24 8.77 -3.43
C GLY A 27 4.96 9.54 -3.11
N PHE A 28 4.04 8.97 -2.35
CA PHE A 28 2.87 9.69 -1.84
C PHE A 28 3.24 10.80 -0.84
N TYR A 29 4.13 10.52 0.08
CA TYR A 29 4.58 11.51 1.06
C TYR A 29 5.26 12.73 0.42
N ASN A 30 6.04 12.51 -0.63
CA ASN A 30 6.76 13.56 -1.36
C ASN A 30 5.92 14.18 -2.50
N GLU A 31 4.74 13.62 -2.80
CA GLU A 31 3.92 13.94 -3.98
C GLU A 31 4.74 13.82 -5.29
N ASP A 32 5.61 12.82 -5.33
CA ASP A 32 6.50 12.54 -6.45
C ASP A 32 6.02 11.29 -7.21
N ILE A 33 5.39 11.52 -8.35
CA ILE A 33 4.83 10.47 -9.19
C ILE A 33 5.91 9.58 -9.80
N ASP A 34 7.09 10.11 -10.07
CA ASP A 34 8.19 9.35 -10.63
C ASP A 34 8.83 8.44 -9.55
N GLU A 35 8.95 8.94 -8.31
CA GLU A 35 9.36 8.11 -7.15
C GLU A 35 8.36 6.98 -6.91
N LEU A 36 7.05 7.30 -6.87
CA LEU A 36 5.98 6.31 -6.70
C LEU A 36 6.05 5.22 -7.76
N MET A 37 6.10 5.60 -9.03
CA MET A 37 6.07 4.68 -10.16
C MET A 37 7.40 3.96 -10.39
N SER A 38 8.50 4.40 -9.79
CA SER A 38 9.82 3.76 -9.92
C SER A 38 9.85 2.29 -9.47
N VAL A 39 8.99 1.93 -8.54
CA VAL A 39 8.85 0.56 -7.98
C VAL A 39 7.64 -0.20 -8.55
N VAL A 40 6.96 0.33 -9.54
CA VAL A 40 5.82 -0.30 -10.23
C VAL A 40 6.29 -0.84 -11.58
N ALA A 41 5.94 -2.08 -11.89
CA ALA A 41 6.27 -2.69 -13.18
C ALA A 41 5.40 -2.09 -14.30
N ASP A 42 5.96 -1.91 -15.49
CA ASP A 42 5.22 -1.41 -16.67
C ASP A 42 4.03 -2.31 -17.03
N SER A 43 4.13 -3.60 -16.67
CA SER A 43 3.09 -4.62 -16.89
C SER A 43 2.18 -4.83 -15.68
N VAL A 44 2.14 -3.89 -14.74
CA VAL A 44 1.33 -4.01 -13.53
C VAL A 44 -0.14 -4.31 -13.84
N GLN A 45 -0.73 -5.19 -13.05
CA GLN A 45 -2.16 -5.46 -13.06
C GLN A 45 -2.74 -5.04 -11.71
N TRP A 46 -3.60 -4.04 -11.73
CA TRP A 46 -4.20 -3.47 -10.54
C TRP A 46 -5.70 -3.77 -10.45
N SER A 47 -6.11 -4.34 -9.34
CA SER A 47 -7.52 -4.46 -8.95
C SER A 47 -7.83 -3.36 -7.94
N PRO A 48 -8.52 -2.27 -8.33
CA PRO A 48 -8.77 -1.13 -7.46
C PRO A 48 -9.74 -1.47 -6.33
N PRO A 49 -9.75 -0.69 -5.22
CA PRO A 49 -10.63 -0.97 -4.08
C PRO A 49 -12.09 -0.73 -4.42
N GLN A 50 -12.38 0.14 -5.38
CA GLN A 50 -13.73 0.35 -5.88
C GLN A 50 -14.08 -0.73 -6.89
N TYR A 51 -15.22 -1.42 -6.66
CA TYR A 51 -15.66 -2.47 -7.59
C TYR A 51 -15.99 -1.88 -8.98
N ASN A 52 -15.31 -2.39 -9.99
CA ASN A 52 -15.38 -1.95 -11.39
C ASN A 52 -15.79 -3.08 -12.36
N GLY A 53 -16.47 -4.11 -11.86
CA GLY A 53 -16.80 -5.29 -12.66
C GLY A 53 -15.73 -6.39 -12.67
N GLY A 54 -14.67 -6.22 -11.86
CA GLY A 54 -13.52 -7.16 -11.81
C GLY A 54 -12.49 -6.92 -12.92
N GLU A 55 -12.52 -5.76 -13.57
CA GLU A 55 -11.54 -5.36 -14.57
C GLU A 55 -10.20 -5.03 -13.90
N LEU A 56 -9.11 -5.57 -14.47
CA LEU A 56 -7.75 -5.21 -14.07
C LEU A 56 -7.27 -4.00 -14.85
N LEU A 57 -6.77 -3.02 -14.14
CA LEU A 57 -6.25 -1.77 -14.67
C LEU A 57 -4.73 -1.84 -14.85
N GLY A 58 -4.17 -1.04 -15.75
CA GLY A 58 -2.76 -1.05 -16.10
C GLY A 58 -1.96 0.09 -15.47
N TYR A 59 -0.73 0.24 -15.97
CA TYR A 59 0.27 1.20 -15.48
C TYR A 59 -0.24 2.65 -15.51
N GLU A 60 -0.84 3.08 -16.63
CA GLU A 60 -1.31 4.46 -16.77
C GLU A 60 -2.50 4.77 -15.86
N ASP A 61 -3.40 3.81 -15.65
CA ASP A 61 -4.51 3.95 -14.72
C ASP A 61 -4.01 4.05 -13.27
N PHE A 62 -3.01 3.22 -12.93
CA PHE A 62 -2.38 3.22 -11.61
C PHE A 62 -1.67 4.55 -11.32
N LYS A 63 -0.92 5.05 -12.32
CA LYS A 63 -0.26 6.37 -12.26
C LYS A 63 -1.28 7.50 -12.12
N ALA A 64 -2.36 7.46 -12.91
CA ALA A 64 -3.43 8.47 -12.84
C ALA A 64 -4.13 8.48 -11.48
N ALA A 65 -4.31 7.31 -10.85
CA ALA A 65 -4.87 7.22 -9.49
C ALA A 65 -3.94 7.86 -8.45
N GLY A 66 -2.61 7.64 -8.55
CA GLY A 66 -1.62 8.33 -7.71
C GLY A 66 -1.70 9.85 -7.86
N GLN A 67 -1.69 10.32 -9.11
CA GLN A 67 -1.79 11.75 -9.41
C GLN A 67 -3.08 12.39 -8.90
N TYR A 68 -4.22 11.68 -8.97
CA TYR A 68 -5.48 12.14 -8.38
C TYR A 68 -5.35 12.47 -6.90
N TYR A 69 -4.63 11.63 -6.13
CA TYR A 69 -4.42 11.91 -4.71
C TYR A 69 -3.53 13.14 -4.51
N PHE A 70 -2.47 13.32 -5.30
CA PHE A 70 -1.62 14.50 -5.23
C PHE A 70 -2.35 15.80 -5.57
N ASP A 71 -3.28 15.75 -6.54
CA ASP A 71 -4.05 16.92 -6.96
C ASP A 71 -5.12 17.35 -5.95
N ASN A 72 -5.52 16.45 -5.04
CA ASN A 72 -6.67 16.67 -4.15
C ASN A 72 -6.34 16.60 -2.65
N PHE A 73 -5.16 16.09 -2.29
CA PHE A 73 -4.76 15.91 -0.90
C PHE A 73 -3.32 16.29 -0.67
N ASP A 74 -3.07 16.94 0.45
CA ASP A 74 -1.76 17.33 0.95
C ASP A 74 -1.36 16.47 2.17
N GLU A 75 -0.09 16.49 2.54
CA GLU A 75 0.44 15.83 3.74
C GLU A 75 0.10 14.33 3.81
N ILE A 76 0.13 13.66 2.67
CA ILE A 76 -0.23 12.24 2.57
C ILE A 76 0.81 11.38 3.30
N THR A 77 0.36 10.57 4.25
CA THR A 77 1.22 9.65 5.01
C THR A 77 0.56 8.29 5.15
N PHE A 78 1.39 7.24 5.18
CA PHE A 78 0.96 5.87 5.49
C PHE A 78 1.54 5.44 6.83
N ASN A 79 0.68 4.96 7.73
CA ASN A 79 1.07 4.46 9.05
C ASN A 79 0.92 2.94 9.06
N PRO A 80 2.00 2.18 8.82
CA PRO A 80 1.94 0.71 8.78
C PRO A 80 1.55 0.15 10.13
N GLY A 81 0.67 -0.84 10.14
CA GLY A 81 0.19 -1.51 11.35
C GLY A 81 -0.84 -0.73 12.16
N ASP A 82 -1.12 0.54 11.83
CA ASP A 82 -2.17 1.29 12.52
C ASP A 82 -3.54 0.64 12.30
N GLY A 83 -4.28 0.45 13.39
CA GLY A 83 -5.56 -0.25 13.39
C GLY A 83 -5.46 -1.78 13.48
N LEU A 84 -4.25 -2.35 13.59
CA LEU A 84 -4.05 -3.77 13.91
C LEU A 84 -3.91 -4.00 15.42
N ILE A 85 -4.14 -5.26 15.84
CA ILE A 85 -3.93 -5.69 17.23
C ILE A 85 -2.43 -5.64 17.62
N GLY A 86 -1.53 -5.67 16.64
CA GLY A 86 -0.09 -5.54 16.85
C GLY A 86 0.59 -4.98 15.61
N SER A 87 1.49 -4.01 15.79
CA SER A 87 2.23 -3.36 14.71
C SER A 87 3.13 -4.33 13.92
N ASP A 88 3.56 -5.43 14.58
CA ASP A 88 4.43 -6.45 13.98
C ASP A 88 3.79 -7.19 12.80
N TYR A 89 2.47 -7.07 12.63
CA TYR A 89 1.69 -7.67 11.55
C TYR A 89 1.40 -6.72 10.38
N ALA A 90 2.07 -5.56 10.33
CA ALA A 90 1.88 -4.60 9.25
C ALA A 90 2.23 -5.18 7.87
N TYR A 91 3.29 -6.00 7.81
CA TYR A 91 3.75 -6.66 6.60
C TYR A 91 3.78 -8.17 6.78
N TRP A 92 3.21 -8.89 5.83
CA TRP A 92 3.15 -10.35 5.86
C TRP A 92 3.34 -10.93 4.45
N SER A 93 4.22 -11.89 4.28
CA SER A 93 4.43 -12.60 3.02
C SER A 93 4.61 -14.10 3.24
N GLY A 94 3.69 -14.91 2.73
CA GLY A 94 3.65 -16.34 3.04
C GLY A 94 3.43 -16.57 4.53
N SER A 95 4.39 -17.22 5.22
CA SER A 95 4.46 -17.30 6.68
C SER A 95 5.48 -16.33 7.30
N LEU A 96 6.08 -15.43 6.49
CA LEU A 96 6.90 -14.33 6.98
C LEU A 96 6.02 -13.15 7.39
N TYR A 97 6.36 -12.55 8.51
CA TYR A 97 5.85 -11.26 8.98
C TYR A 97 7.00 -10.48 9.61
N SER A 98 6.84 -9.19 9.86
CA SER A 98 7.94 -8.27 10.17
C SER A 98 8.87 -8.68 11.33
N GLN A 99 8.45 -9.60 12.19
CA GLN A 99 9.29 -10.17 13.26
C GLN A 99 9.24 -11.70 13.28
N GLY A 100 8.70 -12.32 12.24
CA GLY A 100 8.55 -13.76 12.15
C GLY A 100 9.74 -14.45 11.52
N GLU A 101 9.89 -15.71 11.88
CA GLU A 101 10.89 -16.60 11.32
C GLU A 101 10.22 -17.73 10.53
N THR A 102 10.60 -17.92 9.28
CA THR A 102 10.14 -19.01 8.44
C THR A 102 11.11 -19.32 7.33
N ASN A 103 11.05 -20.52 6.78
CA ASN A 103 11.72 -20.92 5.55
C ASN A 103 10.79 -20.88 4.32
N THR A 104 9.58 -20.34 4.46
CA THR A 104 8.66 -20.12 3.35
C THR A 104 9.16 -19.00 2.46
N GLU A 105 9.25 -19.24 1.15
CA GLU A 105 9.59 -18.20 0.20
C GLU A 105 8.51 -17.11 0.19
N PRO A 106 8.89 -15.80 0.30
CA PRO A 106 7.95 -14.72 0.19
C PRO A 106 7.44 -14.60 -1.25
N ASN A 107 6.12 -14.57 -1.42
CA ASN A 107 5.47 -14.44 -2.72
C ASN A 107 4.46 -13.31 -2.74
N VAL A 108 3.34 -13.45 -2.02
CA VAL A 108 2.30 -12.43 -1.94
C VAL A 108 2.47 -11.67 -0.64
N MET A 109 2.86 -10.40 -0.72
CA MET A 109 2.93 -9.54 0.45
C MET A 109 1.55 -8.96 0.77
N ARG A 110 1.17 -8.99 2.04
CA ARG A 110 0.01 -8.31 2.59
C ARG A 110 0.49 -7.14 3.42
N VAL A 111 -0.17 -6.00 3.24
CA VAL A 111 0.16 -4.77 3.95
C VAL A 111 -1.09 -4.21 4.61
N TYR A 112 -0.98 -3.85 5.88
CA TYR A 112 -2.06 -3.27 6.67
C TYR A 112 -1.62 -1.93 7.24
N GLY A 113 -2.49 -0.94 7.18
CA GLY A 113 -2.21 0.35 7.78
C GLY A 113 -3.32 1.36 7.57
N THR A 114 -3.02 2.59 7.95
CA THR A 114 -3.94 3.72 7.79
C THR A 114 -3.26 4.84 7.00
N TRP A 115 -3.89 5.27 5.93
CA TRP A 115 -3.56 6.50 5.22
C TRP A 115 -4.15 7.70 5.96
N LYS A 116 -3.36 8.75 6.07
CA LYS A 116 -3.78 10.06 6.56
C LYS A 116 -3.41 11.11 5.53
N SER A 117 -4.30 12.08 5.31
CA SER A 117 -4.04 13.23 4.45
C SER A 117 -4.91 14.42 4.85
N THR A 118 -4.65 15.56 4.24
CA THR A 118 -5.45 16.78 4.36
C THR A 118 -6.08 17.07 3.01
N HIS A 119 -7.40 17.20 2.93
CA HIS A 119 -8.07 17.56 1.67
C HIS A 119 -7.73 18.99 1.30
N THR A 120 -7.09 19.20 0.15
CA THR A 120 -6.50 20.47 -0.28
C THR A 120 -7.51 21.62 -0.29
N GLU A 121 -8.71 21.41 -0.82
CA GLU A 121 -9.72 22.46 -0.96
C GLU A 121 -10.34 22.89 0.38
N THR A 122 -10.60 21.97 1.30
CA THR A 122 -11.36 22.24 2.53
C THR A 122 -10.51 22.30 3.79
N GLY A 123 -9.28 21.77 3.75
CA GLY A 123 -8.42 21.60 4.93
C GLY A 123 -8.87 20.49 5.88
N ALA A 124 -9.82 19.65 5.47
CA ALA A 124 -10.30 18.52 6.27
C ALA A 124 -9.20 17.46 6.41
N SER A 125 -8.85 17.08 7.65
CA SER A 125 -8.02 15.89 7.88
C SER A 125 -8.87 14.64 7.66
N VAL A 126 -8.38 13.73 6.80
CA VAL A 126 -9.06 12.49 6.45
C VAL A 126 -8.17 11.27 6.71
N TYR A 127 -8.81 10.17 7.04
CA TYR A 127 -8.17 8.91 7.37
C TYR A 127 -8.82 7.79 6.58
N ASN A 128 -7.99 6.83 6.14
CA ASN A 128 -8.49 5.65 5.43
C ASN A 128 -7.76 4.41 5.90
N LYS A 129 -8.48 3.52 6.57
CA LYS A 129 -7.97 2.21 6.95
C LYS A 129 -7.84 1.35 5.70
N TRP A 130 -6.65 0.79 5.47
CA TRP A 130 -6.29 0.20 4.20
C TRP A 130 -5.63 -1.18 4.34
N TYR A 131 -5.90 -2.03 3.38
CA TYR A 131 -5.29 -3.34 3.22
C TYR A 131 -4.90 -3.55 1.76
N GLY A 132 -3.65 -3.99 1.52
CA GLY A 132 -3.15 -4.29 0.19
C GLY A 132 -2.59 -5.71 0.09
N VAL A 133 -2.74 -6.31 -1.10
CA VAL A 133 -2.14 -7.59 -1.49
C VAL A 133 -1.31 -7.34 -2.74
N ILE A 134 -0.03 -7.65 -2.68
CA ILE A 134 0.96 -7.22 -3.66
C ILE A 134 1.86 -8.39 -4.06
N ASN A 135 1.99 -8.64 -5.37
CA ASN A 135 3.05 -9.49 -5.91
C ASN A 135 4.15 -8.63 -6.54
N PHE A 136 5.37 -9.08 -6.41
CA PHE A 136 6.55 -8.46 -7.00
C PHE A 136 7.11 -9.36 -8.11
N ASN A 137 7.68 -8.75 -9.15
CA ASN A 137 8.42 -9.47 -10.17
C ASN A 137 9.88 -9.75 -9.73
N GLU A 138 10.68 -10.32 -10.63
CA GLU A 138 12.10 -10.66 -10.37
C GLU A 138 12.98 -9.43 -10.09
N ASP A 139 12.55 -8.23 -10.57
CA ASP A 139 13.23 -6.95 -10.34
C ASP A 139 12.73 -6.25 -9.06
N ASN A 140 11.97 -6.94 -8.20
CA ASN A 140 11.31 -6.41 -7.01
C ASN A 140 10.38 -5.22 -7.27
N LYS A 141 9.81 -5.15 -8.48
CA LYS A 141 8.77 -4.17 -8.82
C LYS A 141 7.38 -4.76 -8.59
N ILE A 142 6.45 -3.92 -8.17
CA ILE A 142 5.03 -4.26 -7.99
C ILE A 142 4.44 -4.70 -9.32
N ALA A 143 4.10 -5.98 -9.44
CA ALA A 143 3.58 -6.59 -10.67
C ALA A 143 2.07 -6.84 -10.63
N THR A 144 1.53 -7.19 -9.46
CA THR A 144 0.09 -7.19 -9.23
C THR A 144 -0.22 -6.47 -7.93
N PHE A 145 -1.33 -5.76 -7.91
CA PHE A 145 -1.75 -4.96 -6.78
C PHE A 145 -3.26 -5.06 -6.63
N SER A 146 -3.72 -5.44 -5.46
CA SER A 146 -5.13 -5.38 -5.08
C SER A 146 -5.25 -4.73 -3.73
N ASP A 147 -6.17 -3.80 -3.56
CA ASP A 147 -6.34 -3.11 -2.31
C ASP A 147 -7.81 -2.95 -1.90
N TRP A 148 -8.02 -2.79 -0.62
CA TRP A 148 -9.33 -2.64 0.02
C TRP A 148 -9.31 -1.49 0.99
N MET A 149 -10.33 -0.65 0.91
CA MET A 149 -10.56 0.47 1.81
C MET A 149 -12.05 0.86 1.80
N ASP A 150 -12.45 1.72 2.71
CA ASP A 150 -13.74 2.39 2.60
C ASP A 150 -13.67 3.47 1.51
N VAL A 151 -14.13 3.15 0.31
CA VAL A 151 -14.07 4.03 -0.87
C VAL A 151 -14.88 5.32 -0.72
N ASN A 152 -15.83 5.36 0.20
CA ASN A 152 -16.64 6.54 0.48
C ASN A 152 -16.21 7.29 1.76
N GLY A 153 -15.39 6.65 2.59
CA GLY A 153 -15.06 7.14 3.93
C GLY A 153 -14.42 8.52 3.96
N MET A 154 -13.52 8.82 3.03
CA MET A 154 -12.89 10.14 2.94
C MET A 154 -13.88 11.23 2.54
N ALA A 155 -14.76 10.95 1.56
CA ALA A 155 -15.79 11.90 1.13
C ALA A 155 -16.76 12.24 2.28
N VAL A 156 -17.16 11.24 3.08
CA VAL A 156 -18.00 11.44 4.27
C VAL A 156 -17.29 12.29 5.33
N GLN A 157 -15.99 12.08 5.54
CA GLN A 157 -15.21 12.88 6.49
C GLN A 157 -15.10 14.35 6.03
N ILE A 158 -14.89 14.59 4.74
CA ILE A 158 -14.85 15.94 4.16
C ILE A 158 -16.20 16.63 4.31
N GLU A 159 -17.30 15.95 3.92
CA GLU A 159 -18.65 16.50 4.05
C GLU A 159 -18.98 16.86 5.51
N ASN A 160 -18.66 15.99 6.46
CA ASN A 160 -18.88 16.26 7.88
C ASN A 160 -18.07 17.46 8.37
N PHE A 161 -16.81 17.61 7.90
CA PHE A 161 -15.98 18.75 8.23
C PHE A 161 -16.60 20.06 7.71
N VAL A 162 -17.03 20.09 6.45
CA VAL A 162 -17.64 21.29 5.82
C VAL A 162 -18.95 21.67 6.50
N ASN A 163 -19.78 20.68 6.87
CA ASN A 163 -21.09 20.93 7.50
C ASN A 163 -20.97 21.41 8.97
N ASN A 164 -19.83 21.20 9.62
CA ASN A 164 -19.61 21.58 11.03
C ASN A 164 -18.72 22.81 11.22
N ASN A 165 -18.22 23.43 10.16
CA ASN A 165 -17.42 24.65 10.16
C ASN A 165 -18.01 25.73 9.26
#